data_f386f84fd604081528f5493641bfce35
#
_entry.id   f386f84fd604081528f5493641bfce35
#
_cell.length_a   1.000
_cell.length_b   1.000
_cell.length_c   1.000
_cell.angle_alpha   90.00
_cell.angle_beta   90.00
_cell.angle_gamma   90.00
#
_symmetry.space_group_name_H-M   'P 1'
#
loop_
_entity.id
_entity.type
_entity.pdbx_description
1 polymer ?
#
loop_
_entity_poly.entity_id
_entity_poly.type
_entity_poly.pdbx_seq_one_letter_code
_entity_poly.pdbx_strand_id
1 'polypeptide(L)'
;GRKGGGVNDAPSIKSADIGVGMGITGTDVTKNVADMVLADDNFATIVSAVEEGRRIYDNIRKSIQFLLSSNLSEVMAIFTANLLGFTILKPVHLLWINLVTDCFPALALSMEKGEKDLMKRPPRKSSDGIFAGGVGFDVVYQGLFVTLLTLAAYFIGHFMEAGRWELTESADGMTMAFLTMSMCEIFHSFNMRSQHGSTVSMLLHGSFNKYILGSTVLSLITTALVIEVPFLADAFDFTTIDAREFFTALGLAFLIIPLVEIVKAIERAVIKNKAKKQTAK
;
A
#
# COMPACT_ATOMS: atom_id res chain seq x y z
N GLY A 1 2.96 17.37 -25.87
CA GLY A 1 2.49 18.64 -25.30
C GLY A 1 2.86 19.83 -26.16
N ARG A 2 2.11 20.91 -26.07
CA ARG A 2 2.40 22.20 -26.71
C ARG A 2 2.35 23.32 -25.70
N LYS A 3 3.20 24.33 -25.85
CA LYS A 3 3.18 25.55 -25.06
C LYS A 3 3.03 26.78 -25.93
N GLY A 4 2.40 27.81 -25.42
CA GLY A 4 2.25 29.10 -26.09
C GLY A 4 1.74 30.17 -25.13
N GLY A 5 1.82 31.44 -25.55
CA GLY A 5 1.39 32.60 -24.78
C GLY A 5 0.48 33.56 -25.56
N GLY A 6 0.51 33.52 -26.91
CA GLY A 6 -0.30 34.37 -27.76
C GLY A 6 -1.70 33.84 -27.97
N VAL A 7 -2.66 34.72 -28.27
CA VAL A 7 -4.06 34.35 -28.57
C VAL A 7 -4.14 33.31 -29.71
N ASN A 8 -3.26 33.40 -30.69
CA ASN A 8 -3.20 32.49 -31.84
C ASN A 8 -2.71 31.08 -31.46
N ASP A 9 -2.08 30.93 -30.26
CA ASP A 9 -1.62 29.63 -29.77
C ASP A 9 -2.75 28.83 -29.10
N ALA A 10 -3.84 29.46 -28.71
CA ALA A 10 -4.93 28.85 -27.96
C ALA A 10 -5.52 27.60 -28.62
N PRO A 11 -5.81 27.55 -29.97
CA PRO A 11 -6.28 26.33 -30.60
C PRO A 11 -5.25 25.19 -30.54
N SER A 12 -3.98 25.53 -30.70
CA SER A 12 -2.87 24.53 -30.62
C SER A 12 -2.65 23.97 -29.21
N ILE A 13 -2.82 24.83 -28.21
CA ILE A 13 -2.74 24.45 -26.78
C ILE A 13 -3.90 23.52 -26.43
N LYS A 14 -5.11 23.90 -26.84
CA LYS A 14 -6.34 23.13 -26.58
C LYS A 14 -6.35 21.75 -27.28
N SER A 15 -5.75 21.64 -28.44
CA SER A 15 -5.71 20.40 -29.24
C SER A 15 -4.54 19.46 -28.86
N ALA A 16 -3.67 19.88 -27.97
CA ALA A 16 -2.57 19.05 -27.50
C ALA A 16 -3.04 18.06 -26.43
N ASP A 17 -2.37 16.90 -26.30
CA ASP A 17 -2.61 15.98 -25.19
C ASP A 17 -2.34 16.62 -23.82
N ILE A 18 -1.39 17.57 -23.76
CA ILE A 18 -1.14 18.46 -22.63
C ILE A 18 -0.80 19.84 -23.21
N GLY A 19 -1.66 20.81 -22.98
CA GLY A 19 -1.48 22.21 -23.33
C GLY A 19 -0.87 22.99 -22.17
N VAL A 20 0.20 23.76 -22.43
CA VAL A 20 0.87 24.58 -21.42
C VAL A 20 0.76 26.05 -21.76
N GLY A 21 0.13 26.83 -20.89
CA GLY A 21 0.03 28.28 -20.96
C GLY A 21 1.13 28.97 -20.15
N MET A 22 1.55 30.16 -20.61
CA MET A 22 2.49 31.01 -19.87
C MET A 22 1.71 31.84 -18.86
N GLY A 23 2.18 31.89 -17.60
CA GLY A 23 1.49 32.57 -16.50
C GLY A 23 1.73 34.08 -16.47
N ILE A 24 2.94 34.54 -16.78
CA ILE A 24 3.33 35.94 -16.78
C ILE A 24 3.06 36.56 -18.16
N THR A 25 3.63 35.99 -19.24
CA THR A 25 3.56 36.52 -20.60
C THR A 25 2.37 36.01 -21.40
N GLY A 26 1.65 35.00 -20.91
CA GLY A 26 0.49 34.42 -21.57
C GLY A 26 -0.76 35.26 -21.44
N THR A 27 -1.61 35.22 -22.48
CA THR A 27 -2.94 35.86 -22.47
C THR A 27 -3.94 35.04 -21.66
N ASP A 28 -5.00 35.66 -21.15
CA ASP A 28 -6.07 34.94 -20.43
C ASP A 28 -6.72 33.86 -21.30
N VAL A 29 -6.76 34.07 -22.61
CA VAL A 29 -7.29 33.08 -23.56
C VAL A 29 -6.47 31.80 -23.54
N THR A 30 -5.12 31.92 -23.54
CA THR A 30 -4.22 30.75 -23.48
C THR A 30 -4.21 30.09 -22.12
N LYS A 31 -4.29 30.86 -21.04
CA LYS A 31 -4.39 30.34 -19.67
C LYS A 31 -5.67 29.52 -19.45
N ASN A 32 -6.81 30.02 -19.99
CA ASN A 32 -8.11 29.35 -19.83
C ASN A 32 -8.25 28.04 -20.61
N VAL A 33 -7.48 27.83 -21.67
CA VAL A 33 -7.52 26.61 -22.50
C VAL A 33 -6.39 25.65 -22.20
N ALA A 34 -5.41 26.04 -21.35
CA ALA A 34 -4.27 25.23 -21.00
C ALA A 34 -4.62 24.25 -19.88
N ASP A 35 -4.05 23.04 -19.95
CA ASP A 35 -4.12 22.04 -18.86
C ASP A 35 -3.17 22.41 -17.70
N MET A 36 -2.12 23.15 -18.00
CA MET A 36 -1.11 23.60 -17.04
C MET A 36 -0.74 25.06 -17.34
N VAL A 37 -0.60 25.88 -16.30
CA VAL A 37 -0.11 27.26 -16.40
C VAL A 37 1.20 27.39 -15.62
N LEU A 38 2.26 27.85 -16.32
CA LEU A 38 3.57 28.10 -15.71
C LEU A 38 3.59 29.47 -15.03
N ALA A 39 3.57 29.49 -13.71
CA ALA A 39 3.56 30.73 -12.93
C ALA A 39 4.82 31.57 -13.10
N ASP A 40 5.95 30.96 -13.43
CA ASP A 40 7.27 31.57 -13.60
C ASP A 40 7.73 31.67 -15.06
N ASP A 41 6.90 31.26 -16.00
CA ASP A 41 7.20 31.16 -17.44
C ASP A 41 8.46 30.34 -17.78
N ASN A 42 8.97 29.58 -16.81
CA ASN A 42 10.21 28.83 -16.95
C ASN A 42 9.96 27.42 -17.50
N PHE A 43 10.60 27.08 -18.61
CA PHE A 43 10.50 25.76 -19.20
C PHE A 43 11.00 24.63 -18.28
N ALA A 44 12.00 24.90 -17.45
CA ALA A 44 12.52 23.91 -16.48
C ALA A 44 11.43 23.46 -15.48
N THR A 45 10.48 24.32 -15.16
CA THR A 45 9.33 24.01 -14.29
C THR A 45 8.43 22.92 -14.89
N ILE A 46 8.36 22.80 -16.22
CA ILE A 46 7.64 21.68 -16.87
C ILE A 46 8.28 20.34 -16.51
N VAL A 47 9.60 20.27 -16.48
CA VAL A 47 10.32 19.04 -16.12
C VAL A 47 10.01 18.65 -14.68
N SER A 48 10.05 19.62 -13.77
CA SER A 48 9.70 19.42 -12.36
C SER A 48 8.22 18.98 -12.19
N ALA A 49 7.32 19.59 -12.96
CA ALA A 49 5.91 19.20 -12.96
C ALA A 49 5.68 17.77 -13.47
N VAL A 50 6.41 17.36 -14.50
CA VAL A 50 6.36 15.96 -15.01
C VAL A 50 6.90 14.99 -13.96
N GLU A 51 8.01 15.33 -13.29
CA GLU A 51 8.56 14.51 -12.22
C GLU A 51 7.57 14.35 -11.07
N GLU A 52 6.98 15.45 -10.63
CA GLU A 52 5.99 15.46 -9.55
C GLU A 52 4.72 14.68 -9.95
N GLY A 53 4.22 14.86 -11.16
CA GLY A 53 3.07 14.11 -11.67
C GLY A 53 3.34 12.59 -11.72
N ARG A 54 4.53 12.17 -12.12
CA ARG A 54 4.94 10.76 -12.09
C ARG A 54 5.01 10.22 -10.67
N ARG A 55 5.56 11.01 -9.72
CA ARG A 55 5.62 10.66 -8.30
C ARG A 55 4.23 10.47 -7.71
N ILE A 56 3.34 11.43 -7.95
CA ILE A 56 1.95 11.36 -7.46
C ILE A 56 1.26 10.10 -7.99
N TYR A 57 1.39 9.84 -9.28
CA TYR A 57 0.77 8.66 -9.89
C TYR A 57 1.31 7.34 -9.32
N ASP A 58 2.63 7.23 -9.13
CA ASP A 58 3.24 6.05 -8.51
C ASP A 58 2.75 5.85 -7.07
N ASN A 59 2.63 6.93 -6.31
CA ASN A 59 2.13 6.87 -4.93
C ASN A 59 0.64 6.49 -4.87
N ILE A 60 -0.18 7.01 -5.77
CA ILE A 60 -1.59 6.58 -5.92
C ILE A 60 -1.66 5.07 -6.20
N ARG A 61 -0.84 4.56 -7.11
CA ARG A 61 -0.81 3.11 -7.40
C ARG A 61 -0.40 2.29 -6.19
N LYS A 62 0.60 2.73 -5.42
CA LYS A 62 1.04 2.06 -4.19
C LYS A 62 -0.09 2.01 -3.16
N SER A 63 -0.78 3.13 -2.94
CA SER A 63 -1.91 3.19 -2.01
C SER A 63 -3.08 2.31 -2.46
N ILE A 64 -3.42 2.32 -3.75
CA ILE A 64 -4.48 1.46 -4.30
C ILE A 64 -4.10 -0.02 -4.17
N GLN A 65 -2.88 -0.40 -4.54
CA GLN A 65 -2.41 -1.78 -4.40
C GLN A 65 -2.46 -2.23 -2.94
N PHE A 66 -2.01 -1.39 -2.01
CA PHE A 66 -2.08 -1.63 -0.57
C PHE A 66 -3.52 -1.89 -0.11
N LEU A 67 -4.44 -0.96 -0.38
CA LEU A 67 -5.84 -1.08 0.04
C LEU A 67 -6.55 -2.28 -0.61
N LEU A 68 -6.26 -2.58 -1.87
CA LEU A 68 -6.87 -3.74 -2.54
C LEU A 68 -6.35 -5.06 -2.00
N SER A 69 -5.06 -5.17 -1.66
CA SER A 69 -4.52 -6.39 -1.04
C SER A 69 -5.06 -6.60 0.38
N SER A 70 -5.22 -5.51 1.15
CA SER A 70 -5.86 -5.53 2.46
C SER A 70 -7.31 -6.02 2.38
N ASN A 71 -8.15 -5.35 1.62
CA ASN A 71 -9.55 -5.74 1.45
C ASN A 71 -9.71 -7.17 0.91
N LEU A 72 -8.83 -7.60 0.01
CA LEU A 72 -8.84 -8.97 -0.49
C LEU A 72 -8.52 -9.97 0.63
N SER A 73 -7.57 -9.65 1.51
CA SER A 73 -7.22 -10.52 2.64
C SER A 73 -8.37 -10.66 3.63
N GLU A 74 -9.08 -9.57 3.93
CA GLU A 74 -10.28 -9.58 4.78
C GLU A 74 -11.35 -10.51 4.21
N VAL A 75 -11.68 -10.34 2.92
CA VAL A 75 -12.68 -11.16 2.25
C VAL A 75 -12.26 -12.62 2.24
N MET A 76 -11.01 -12.94 1.90
CA MET A 76 -10.51 -14.31 1.84
C MET A 76 -10.48 -14.97 3.23
N ALA A 77 -10.07 -14.24 4.27
CA ALA A 77 -10.02 -14.76 5.64
C ALA A 77 -11.43 -15.08 6.15
N ILE A 78 -12.39 -14.17 5.99
CA ILE A 78 -13.78 -14.36 6.42
C ILE A 78 -14.45 -15.47 5.61
N PHE A 79 -14.26 -15.47 4.30
CA PHE A 79 -14.83 -16.53 3.43
C PHE A 79 -14.31 -17.91 3.84
N THR A 80 -12.99 -18.03 4.07
CA THR A 80 -12.38 -19.30 4.48
C THR A 80 -12.89 -19.74 5.85
N ALA A 81 -12.96 -18.82 6.84
CA ALA A 81 -13.46 -19.13 8.16
C ALA A 81 -14.92 -19.58 8.15
N ASN A 82 -15.77 -18.89 7.37
CA ASN A 82 -17.18 -19.27 7.21
C ASN A 82 -17.36 -20.65 6.58
N LEU A 83 -16.53 -21.01 5.57
CA LEU A 83 -16.53 -22.34 4.99
C LEU A 83 -16.11 -23.44 5.99
N LEU A 84 -15.21 -23.08 6.90
CA LEU A 84 -14.72 -23.99 7.95
C LEU A 84 -15.59 -24.01 9.21
N GLY A 85 -16.58 -23.11 9.31
CA GLY A 85 -17.59 -23.11 10.37
C GLY A 85 -17.20 -22.38 11.64
N PHE A 86 -16.33 -21.35 11.55
CA PHE A 86 -15.98 -20.48 12.69
C PHE A 86 -15.94 -19.00 12.30
N THR A 87 -15.98 -18.12 13.29
CA THR A 87 -15.91 -16.67 13.12
C THR A 87 -14.48 -16.19 13.38
N ILE A 88 -13.78 -15.72 12.34
CA ILE A 88 -12.41 -15.21 12.49
C ILE A 88 -12.37 -13.72 12.87
N LEU A 89 -13.28 -12.92 12.35
CA LEU A 89 -13.40 -11.49 12.56
C LEU A 89 -14.88 -11.08 12.57
N LYS A 90 -15.23 -10.11 13.41
CA LYS A 90 -16.56 -9.48 13.46
C LYS A 90 -16.58 -8.21 12.61
N PRO A 91 -17.76 -7.72 12.19
CA PRO A 91 -17.88 -6.49 11.40
C PRO A 91 -17.22 -5.27 12.05
N VAL A 92 -17.26 -5.15 13.38
CA VAL A 92 -16.62 -4.05 14.12
C VAL A 92 -15.08 -4.09 13.98
N HIS A 93 -14.49 -5.29 13.87
CA HIS A 93 -13.06 -5.46 13.64
C HIS A 93 -12.65 -4.96 12.27
N LEU A 94 -13.45 -5.26 11.24
CA LEU A 94 -13.22 -4.77 9.87
C LEU A 94 -13.33 -3.26 9.79
N LEU A 95 -14.30 -2.66 10.49
CA LEU A 95 -14.39 -1.20 10.57
C LEU A 95 -13.14 -0.59 11.17
N TRP A 96 -12.57 -1.20 12.20
CA TRP A 96 -11.33 -0.73 12.81
C TRP A 96 -10.15 -0.86 11.83
N ILE A 97 -9.99 -2.01 11.20
CA ILE A 97 -8.91 -2.27 10.25
C ILE A 97 -8.97 -1.22 9.12
N ASN A 98 -10.12 -1.09 8.47
CA ASN A 98 -10.28 -0.18 7.34
C ASN A 98 -10.11 1.30 7.73
N LEU A 99 -10.56 1.70 8.92
CA LEU A 99 -10.52 3.10 9.35
C LEU A 99 -9.17 3.50 9.95
N VAL A 100 -8.51 2.60 10.68
CA VAL A 100 -7.28 2.91 11.43
C VAL A 100 -6.05 2.30 10.75
N THR A 101 -6.01 0.98 10.59
CA THR A 101 -4.79 0.30 10.15
C THR A 101 -4.56 0.38 8.64
N ASP A 102 -5.59 0.64 7.85
CA ASP A 102 -5.46 0.86 6.40
C ASP A 102 -5.32 2.34 6.05
N CYS A 103 -6.15 3.19 6.63
CA CYS A 103 -6.23 4.59 6.24
C CYS A 103 -4.93 5.36 6.51
N PHE A 104 -4.33 5.20 7.69
CA PHE A 104 -3.10 5.92 8.03
C PHE A 104 -1.90 5.50 7.18
N PRO A 105 -1.62 4.19 6.95
CA PRO A 105 -0.56 3.79 6.04
C PRO A 105 -0.81 4.21 4.58
N ALA A 106 -2.05 4.14 4.09
CA ALA A 106 -2.38 4.59 2.73
C ALA A 106 -2.09 6.08 2.53
N LEU A 107 -2.45 6.92 3.52
CA LEU A 107 -2.11 8.35 3.51
C LEU A 107 -0.59 8.56 3.57
N ALA A 108 0.11 7.80 4.39
CA ALA A 108 1.56 7.90 4.50
C ALA A 108 2.28 7.47 3.20
N LEU A 109 1.76 6.48 2.48
CA LEU A 109 2.25 6.05 1.16
C LEU A 109 2.04 7.13 0.10
N SER A 110 0.95 7.89 0.17
CA SER A 110 0.71 9.00 -0.76
C SER A 110 1.76 10.11 -0.67
N MET A 111 2.46 10.18 0.48
CA MET A 111 3.53 11.14 0.74
C MET A 111 4.95 10.56 0.50
N GLU A 112 5.08 9.37 -0.10
CA GLU A 112 6.38 8.76 -0.35
C GLU A 112 7.18 9.59 -1.37
N LYS A 113 8.50 9.60 -1.19
CA LYS A 113 9.41 10.27 -2.11
C LYS A 113 9.46 9.53 -3.45
N GLY A 114 9.70 10.27 -4.54
CA GLY A 114 9.91 9.69 -5.86
C GLY A 114 11.12 8.75 -5.88
N GLU A 115 11.02 7.67 -6.64
CA GLU A 115 12.12 6.74 -6.84
C GLU A 115 13.22 7.38 -7.72
N LYS A 116 14.49 7.04 -7.48
CA LYS A 116 15.65 7.67 -8.14
C LYS A 116 15.67 7.52 -9.67
N ASP A 117 14.97 6.52 -10.20
CA ASP A 117 14.89 6.23 -11.63
C ASP A 117 13.62 6.79 -12.31
N LEU A 118 12.79 7.52 -11.56
CA LEU A 118 11.48 7.99 -11.98
C LEU A 118 11.49 8.70 -13.34
N MET A 119 12.43 9.59 -13.57
CA MET A 119 12.58 10.34 -14.83
C MET A 119 13.28 9.55 -15.94
N LYS A 120 13.92 8.42 -15.61
CA LYS A 120 14.58 7.54 -16.60
C LYS A 120 13.61 6.54 -17.22
N ARG A 121 12.46 6.33 -16.60
CA ARG A 121 11.42 5.41 -17.09
C ARG A 121 10.78 5.98 -18.37
N PRO A 122 10.43 5.12 -19.34
CA PRO A 122 9.66 5.57 -20.50
C PRO A 122 8.31 6.13 -20.10
N PRO A 123 7.72 7.00 -20.93
CA PRO A 123 6.36 7.47 -20.70
C PRO A 123 5.38 6.29 -20.65
N ARG A 124 4.41 6.37 -19.74
CA ARG A 124 3.33 5.39 -19.65
C ARG A 124 2.40 5.54 -20.85
N LYS A 125 1.88 4.43 -21.35
CA LYS A 125 0.83 4.45 -22.38
C LYS A 125 -0.49 4.93 -21.76
N SER A 126 -1.25 5.73 -22.48
CA SER A 126 -2.57 6.21 -22.02
C SER A 126 -3.58 5.07 -21.83
N SER A 127 -3.36 3.93 -22.51
CA SER A 127 -4.16 2.71 -22.37
C SER A 127 -3.86 1.87 -21.13
N ASP A 128 -2.75 2.16 -20.42
CA ASP A 128 -2.35 1.37 -19.27
C ASP A 128 -3.23 1.71 -18.06
N GLY A 129 -4.03 0.74 -17.62
CA GLY A 129 -4.81 0.85 -16.39
C GLY A 129 -3.96 0.77 -15.12
N ILE A 130 -4.60 0.95 -13.96
CA ILE A 130 -3.95 0.88 -12.64
C ILE A 130 -3.29 -0.48 -12.39
N PHE A 131 -3.88 -1.56 -12.90
CA PHE A 131 -3.37 -2.93 -12.77
C PHE A 131 -2.25 -3.29 -13.76
N ALA A 132 -1.86 -2.36 -14.65
CA ALA A 132 -0.74 -2.59 -15.56
C ALA A 132 0.57 -2.85 -14.79
N GLY A 133 1.48 -3.62 -15.41
CA GLY A 133 2.80 -3.87 -14.83
C GLY A 133 2.82 -4.86 -13.66
N GLY A 134 1.81 -5.74 -13.55
CA GLY A 134 1.82 -6.84 -12.56
C GLY A 134 1.07 -6.55 -11.25
N VAL A 135 0.56 -5.35 -11.05
CA VAL A 135 -0.14 -4.95 -9.80
C VAL A 135 -1.29 -5.91 -9.43
N GLY A 136 -2.02 -6.46 -10.41
CA GLY A 136 -3.07 -7.43 -10.14
C GLY A 136 -2.54 -8.72 -9.50
N PHE A 137 -1.39 -9.21 -9.97
CA PHE A 137 -0.72 -10.37 -9.37
C PHE A 137 -0.24 -10.04 -7.95
N ASP A 138 0.35 -8.85 -7.79
CA ASP A 138 0.84 -8.39 -6.49
C ASP A 138 -0.27 -8.31 -5.45
N VAL A 139 -1.43 -7.76 -5.81
CA VAL A 139 -2.61 -7.70 -4.93
C VAL A 139 -3.04 -9.09 -4.47
N VAL A 140 -3.06 -10.06 -5.39
CA VAL A 140 -3.52 -11.42 -5.09
C VAL A 140 -2.57 -12.14 -4.14
N TYR A 141 -1.27 -12.18 -4.42
CA TYR A 141 -0.35 -12.92 -3.55
C TYR A 141 -0.14 -12.24 -2.19
N GLN A 142 -0.16 -10.90 -2.16
CA GLN A 142 -0.05 -10.14 -0.92
C GLN A 142 -1.27 -10.37 -0.03
N GLY A 143 -2.47 -10.25 -0.58
CA GLY A 143 -3.70 -10.58 0.14
C GLY A 143 -3.73 -12.03 0.64
N LEU A 144 -3.25 -12.98 -0.18
CA LEU A 144 -3.13 -14.38 0.24
C LEU A 144 -2.18 -14.56 1.42
N PHE A 145 -1.02 -13.90 1.42
CA PHE A 145 -0.07 -14.01 2.55
C PHE A 145 -0.68 -13.45 3.84
N VAL A 146 -1.35 -12.30 3.79
CA VAL A 146 -2.03 -11.74 4.97
C VAL A 146 -3.11 -12.69 5.46
N THR A 147 -3.91 -13.25 4.56
CA THR A 147 -4.94 -14.26 4.88
C THR A 147 -4.35 -15.47 5.60
N LEU A 148 -3.27 -16.04 5.06
CA LEU A 148 -2.62 -17.22 5.64
C LEU A 148 -2.03 -16.93 7.03
N LEU A 149 -1.41 -15.78 7.22
CA LEU A 149 -0.87 -15.36 8.52
C LEU A 149 -1.99 -15.13 9.54
N THR A 150 -3.11 -14.54 9.12
CA THR A 150 -4.28 -14.31 9.98
C THR A 150 -4.94 -15.62 10.40
N LEU A 151 -5.13 -16.55 9.45
CA LEU A 151 -5.65 -17.88 9.77
C LEU A 151 -4.69 -18.66 10.70
N ALA A 152 -3.39 -18.58 10.45
CA ALA A 152 -2.39 -19.18 11.33
C ALA A 152 -2.47 -18.62 12.75
N ALA A 153 -2.64 -17.29 12.88
CA ALA A 153 -2.80 -16.64 14.18
C ALA A 153 -4.05 -17.12 14.92
N TYR A 154 -5.17 -17.28 14.21
CA TYR A 154 -6.40 -17.82 14.79
C TYR A 154 -6.19 -19.21 15.36
N PHE A 155 -5.63 -20.14 14.58
CA PHE A 155 -5.43 -21.52 15.02
C PHE A 155 -4.35 -21.63 16.11
N ILE A 156 -3.32 -20.83 16.07
CA ILE A 156 -2.31 -20.79 17.14
C ILE A 156 -2.92 -20.25 18.43
N GLY A 157 -3.74 -19.21 18.37
CA GLY A 157 -4.47 -18.69 19.52
C GLY A 157 -5.40 -19.72 20.13
N HIS A 158 -6.21 -20.41 19.29
CA HIS A 158 -7.03 -21.51 19.77
C HIS A 158 -6.19 -22.62 20.42
N PHE A 159 -5.06 -22.99 19.84
CA PHE A 159 -4.16 -23.98 20.43
C PHE A 159 -3.58 -23.51 21.78
N MET A 160 -3.24 -22.25 21.90
CA MET A 160 -2.70 -21.68 23.16
C MET A 160 -3.78 -21.66 24.25
N GLU A 161 -5.04 -21.38 23.90
CA GLU A 161 -6.20 -21.40 24.79
C GLU A 161 -6.60 -22.81 25.21
N ALA A 162 -6.81 -23.72 24.23
CA ALA A 162 -7.42 -25.03 24.44
C ALA A 162 -6.44 -26.21 24.52
N GLY A 163 -5.18 -26.00 24.14
CA GLY A 163 -4.15 -27.04 24.10
C GLY A 163 -4.33 -28.09 23.01
N ARG A 164 -5.21 -27.85 22.05
CA ARG A 164 -5.55 -28.79 20.95
C ARG A 164 -5.91 -28.05 19.67
N TRP A 165 -5.67 -28.72 18.54
CA TRP A 165 -6.02 -28.19 17.21
C TRP A 165 -7.41 -28.62 16.85
N GLU A 166 -8.36 -27.69 16.82
CA GLU A 166 -9.75 -27.93 16.43
C GLU A 166 -10.26 -26.78 15.56
N LEU A 167 -11.23 -27.11 14.71
CA LEU A 167 -11.98 -26.14 13.92
C LEU A 167 -13.24 -25.74 14.68
N THR A 168 -13.10 -24.80 15.60
CA THR A 168 -14.18 -24.33 16.45
C THR A 168 -14.01 -22.85 16.76
N GLU A 169 -15.03 -22.24 17.34
CA GLU A 169 -14.96 -20.87 17.83
C GLU A 169 -13.91 -20.72 18.93
N SER A 170 -13.10 -19.67 18.86
CA SER A 170 -12.06 -19.32 19.82
C SER A 170 -12.00 -17.81 20.01
N ALA A 171 -12.16 -17.37 21.24
CA ALA A 171 -12.11 -15.95 21.57
C ALA A 171 -10.67 -15.40 21.47
N ASP A 172 -9.68 -16.15 21.99
CA ASP A 172 -8.26 -15.79 21.88
C ASP A 172 -7.79 -15.88 20.43
N GLY A 173 -8.23 -16.91 19.70
CA GLY A 173 -7.97 -17.05 18.27
C GLY A 173 -8.47 -15.85 17.47
N MET A 174 -9.68 -15.35 17.74
CA MET A 174 -10.26 -14.17 17.08
C MET A 174 -9.48 -12.90 17.42
N THR A 175 -9.10 -12.71 18.69
CA THR A 175 -8.32 -11.54 19.12
C THR A 175 -6.92 -11.55 18.51
N MET A 176 -6.24 -12.72 18.48
CA MET A 176 -4.95 -12.88 17.83
C MET A 176 -5.03 -12.68 16.31
N ALA A 177 -6.09 -13.16 15.66
CA ALA A 177 -6.32 -12.95 14.23
C ALA A 177 -6.49 -11.46 13.90
N PHE A 178 -7.28 -10.73 14.70
CA PHE A 178 -7.45 -9.30 14.55
C PHE A 178 -6.12 -8.55 14.72
N LEU A 179 -5.36 -8.83 15.77
CA LEU A 179 -4.06 -8.21 16.00
C LEU A 179 -3.08 -8.52 14.85
N THR A 180 -3.04 -9.78 14.40
CA THR A 180 -2.16 -10.19 13.30
C THR A 180 -2.54 -9.51 12.00
N MET A 181 -3.81 -9.48 11.61
CA MET A 181 -4.26 -8.82 10.39
C MET A 181 -3.95 -7.32 10.45
N SER A 182 -4.33 -6.64 11.53
CA SER A 182 -4.05 -5.22 11.74
C SER A 182 -2.56 -4.88 11.63
N MET A 183 -1.70 -5.69 12.24
CA MET A 183 -0.25 -5.46 12.19
C MET A 183 0.36 -5.89 10.84
N CYS A 184 -0.18 -6.89 10.16
CA CYS A 184 0.21 -7.24 8.80
C CYS A 184 0.04 -6.06 7.86
N GLU A 185 -1.10 -5.35 7.90
CA GLU A 185 -1.35 -4.19 7.06
C GLU A 185 -0.31 -3.10 7.32
N ILE A 186 -0.03 -2.82 8.58
CA ILE A 186 0.96 -1.81 8.96
C ILE A 186 2.36 -2.20 8.48
N PHE A 187 2.80 -3.43 8.72
CA PHE A 187 4.12 -3.90 8.27
C PHE A 187 4.19 -4.02 6.75
N HIS A 188 3.08 -4.39 6.10
CA HIS A 188 3.00 -4.44 4.66
C HIS A 188 3.16 -3.06 4.00
N SER A 189 2.75 -1.98 4.66
CA SER A 189 2.96 -0.63 4.17
C SER A 189 4.44 -0.31 3.90
N PHE A 190 5.37 -0.90 4.66
CA PHE A 190 6.81 -0.79 4.38
C PHE A 190 7.19 -1.48 3.08
N ASN A 191 6.57 -2.62 2.76
CA ASN A 191 6.79 -3.31 1.49
C ASN A 191 6.28 -2.49 0.31
N MET A 192 5.23 -1.69 0.50
CA MET A 192 4.59 -0.88 -0.54
C MET A 192 5.34 0.41 -0.87
N ARG A 193 6.37 0.79 -0.12
CA ARG A 193 7.19 1.99 -0.39
C ARG A 193 7.85 1.95 -1.77
N SER A 194 8.19 0.77 -2.26
CA SER A 194 8.60 0.56 -3.65
C SER A 194 7.94 -0.69 -4.20
N GLN A 195 7.43 -0.62 -5.42
CA GLN A 195 6.78 -1.77 -6.06
C GLN A 195 7.78 -2.89 -6.37
N HIS A 196 8.97 -2.56 -6.85
CA HIS A 196 9.99 -3.53 -7.27
C HIS A 196 11.28 -3.46 -6.46
N GLY A 197 11.52 -2.35 -5.76
CA GLY A 197 12.71 -2.16 -4.93
C GLY A 197 12.70 -3.03 -3.68
N SER A 198 13.89 -3.30 -3.12
CA SER A 198 14.02 -4.03 -1.87
C SER A 198 13.67 -3.16 -0.67
N THR A 199 12.71 -3.59 0.12
CA THR A 199 12.32 -2.96 1.38
C THR A 199 13.48 -2.99 2.37
N VAL A 200 14.17 -4.11 2.47
CA VAL A 200 15.34 -4.28 3.35
C VAL A 200 16.46 -3.31 2.96
N SER A 201 16.76 -3.20 1.66
CA SER A 201 17.77 -2.26 1.19
C SER A 201 17.40 -0.81 1.49
N MET A 202 16.14 -0.44 1.35
CA MET A 202 15.67 0.92 1.67
C MET A 202 15.82 1.24 3.16
N LEU A 203 15.51 0.29 4.03
CA LEU A 203 15.67 0.43 5.48
C LEU A 203 17.15 0.56 5.88
N LEU A 204 18.02 -0.29 5.33
CA LEU A 204 19.46 -0.28 5.62
C LEU A 204 20.17 0.98 5.11
N HIS A 205 19.74 1.55 4.00
CA HIS A 205 20.34 2.77 3.44
C HIS A 205 19.69 4.07 3.93
N GLY A 206 18.91 4.02 5.02
CA GLY A 206 18.39 5.20 5.70
C GLY A 206 17.31 5.97 4.94
N SER A 207 16.64 5.35 3.98
CA SER A 207 15.49 5.98 3.33
C SER A 207 14.26 5.86 4.21
N PHE A 208 14.10 6.80 5.15
CA PHE A 208 12.95 6.81 6.06
C PHE A 208 11.82 7.70 5.55
N ASN A 209 10.60 7.15 5.58
CA ASN A 209 9.39 7.94 5.49
C ASN A 209 8.83 8.12 6.90
N LYS A 210 8.95 9.36 7.42
CA LYS A 210 8.48 9.68 8.78
C LYS A 210 6.98 9.49 8.97
N TYR A 211 6.20 9.60 7.90
CA TYR A 211 4.75 9.42 7.95
C TYR A 211 4.37 7.95 8.11
N ILE A 212 5.07 7.03 7.42
CA ILE A 212 4.87 5.59 7.62
C ILE A 212 5.29 5.18 9.04
N LEU A 213 6.42 5.69 9.53
CA LEU A 213 6.84 5.40 10.90
C LEU A 213 5.83 5.94 11.92
N GLY A 214 5.34 7.17 11.71
CA GLY A 214 4.30 7.78 12.55
C GLY A 214 2.99 6.99 12.52
N SER A 215 2.54 6.57 11.33
CA SER A 215 1.35 5.72 11.18
C SER A 215 1.51 4.38 11.88
N THR A 216 2.69 3.75 11.77
CA THR A 216 3.01 2.47 12.44
C THR A 216 2.89 2.61 13.95
N VAL A 217 3.54 3.61 14.53
CA VAL A 217 3.51 3.84 15.99
C VAL A 217 2.09 4.15 16.46
N LEU A 218 1.38 5.03 15.75
CA LEU A 218 0.01 5.38 16.09
C LEU A 218 -0.93 4.16 16.02
N SER A 219 -0.87 3.40 14.93
CA SER A 219 -1.72 2.23 14.75
C SER A 219 -1.39 1.11 15.75
N LEU A 220 -0.11 0.90 16.06
CA LEU A 220 0.30 -0.07 17.09
C LEU A 220 -0.26 0.31 18.46
N ILE A 221 -0.10 1.58 18.87
CA ILE A 221 -0.60 2.06 20.15
C ILE A 221 -2.13 1.95 20.21
N THR A 222 -2.82 2.43 19.18
CA THR A 222 -4.30 2.42 19.18
C THR A 222 -4.86 1.01 19.12
N THR A 223 -4.25 0.09 18.37
CA THR A 223 -4.67 -1.31 18.33
C THR A 223 -4.39 -2.03 19.65
N ALA A 224 -3.24 -1.78 20.27
CA ALA A 224 -2.96 -2.31 21.61
C ALA A 224 -3.97 -1.78 22.66
N LEU A 225 -4.28 -0.49 22.62
CA LEU A 225 -5.28 0.10 23.53
C LEU A 225 -6.66 -0.54 23.38
N VAL A 226 -7.10 -0.83 22.16
CA VAL A 226 -8.42 -1.45 21.91
C VAL A 226 -8.47 -2.88 22.45
N ILE A 227 -7.37 -3.62 22.45
CA ILE A 227 -7.31 -4.98 22.96
C ILE A 227 -7.15 -5.00 24.49
N GLU A 228 -6.32 -4.10 25.03
CA GLU A 228 -5.88 -4.15 26.43
C GLU A 228 -6.77 -3.34 27.39
N VAL A 229 -7.45 -2.29 26.91
CA VAL A 229 -8.32 -1.48 27.78
C VAL A 229 -9.68 -2.15 27.93
N PRO A 230 -10.11 -2.60 29.12
CA PRO A 230 -11.29 -3.46 29.30
C PRO A 230 -12.55 -2.90 28.65
N PHE A 231 -12.84 -1.61 28.84
CA PHE A 231 -14.03 -0.95 28.26
C PHE A 231 -14.01 -1.01 26.71
N LEU A 232 -12.84 -0.85 26.09
CA LEU A 232 -12.69 -0.92 24.63
C LEU A 232 -12.73 -2.38 24.17
N ALA A 233 -12.04 -3.27 24.85
CA ALA A 233 -12.04 -4.69 24.54
C ALA A 233 -13.47 -5.26 24.56
N ASP A 234 -14.25 -4.93 25.57
CA ASP A 234 -15.66 -5.33 25.67
C ASP A 234 -16.50 -4.77 24.50
N ALA A 235 -16.28 -3.50 24.11
CA ALA A 235 -17.01 -2.87 23.01
C ALA A 235 -16.70 -3.52 21.65
N PHE A 236 -15.50 -4.09 21.48
CA PHE A 236 -15.06 -4.81 20.29
C PHE A 236 -15.19 -6.33 20.41
N ASP A 237 -15.66 -6.82 21.56
CA ASP A 237 -15.84 -8.24 21.84
C ASP A 237 -14.50 -9.04 21.78
N PHE A 238 -13.43 -8.40 22.29
CA PHE A 238 -12.14 -9.02 22.47
C PHE A 238 -11.99 -9.65 23.84
N THR A 239 -11.22 -10.74 23.89
CA THR A 239 -10.71 -11.28 25.14
C THR A 239 -9.32 -10.70 25.44
N THR A 240 -8.99 -10.62 26.71
CA THR A 240 -7.61 -10.31 27.13
C THR A 240 -6.70 -11.46 26.75
N ILE A 241 -5.71 -11.18 25.95
CA ILE A 241 -4.68 -12.15 25.55
C ILE A 241 -3.42 -11.95 26.40
N ASP A 242 -2.69 -13.03 26.62
CA ASP A 242 -1.45 -12.95 27.38
C ASP A 242 -0.29 -12.37 26.54
N ALA A 243 0.83 -12.07 27.19
CA ALA A 243 2.00 -11.51 26.50
C ALA A 243 2.57 -12.46 25.44
N ARG A 244 2.44 -13.77 25.61
CA ARG A 244 2.94 -14.75 24.63
C ARG A 244 2.08 -14.73 23.38
N GLU A 245 0.76 -14.67 23.54
CA GLU A 245 -0.21 -14.56 22.46
C GLU A 245 0.00 -13.26 21.70
N PHE A 246 0.12 -12.14 22.42
CA PHE A 246 0.37 -10.82 21.83
C PHE A 246 1.66 -10.81 20.97
N PHE A 247 2.79 -11.25 21.52
CA PHE A 247 4.05 -11.27 20.78
C PHE A 247 4.08 -12.33 19.69
N THR A 248 3.34 -13.43 19.82
CA THR A 248 3.19 -14.44 18.75
C THR A 248 2.42 -13.85 17.58
N ALA A 249 1.30 -13.18 17.82
CA ALA A 249 0.52 -12.48 16.80
C ALA A 249 1.35 -11.40 16.09
N LEU A 250 2.08 -10.59 16.85
CA LEU A 250 2.98 -9.56 16.32
C LEU A 250 4.12 -10.16 15.48
N GLY A 251 4.71 -11.26 15.94
CA GLY A 251 5.75 -12.00 15.22
C GLY A 251 5.25 -12.59 13.89
N LEU A 252 4.06 -13.17 13.89
CA LEU A 252 3.41 -13.64 12.67
C LEU A 252 3.17 -12.49 11.69
N ALA A 253 2.65 -11.38 12.17
CA ALA A 253 2.42 -10.20 11.33
C ALA A 253 3.71 -9.68 10.71
N PHE A 254 4.82 -9.70 11.44
CA PHE A 254 6.12 -9.25 10.93
C PHE A 254 6.61 -10.10 9.75
N LEU A 255 6.22 -11.37 9.66
CA LEU A 255 6.61 -12.27 8.56
C LEU A 255 6.14 -11.77 7.19
N ILE A 256 5.15 -10.88 7.11
CA ILE A 256 4.72 -10.29 5.83
C ILE A 256 5.87 -9.55 5.12
N ILE A 257 6.80 -8.96 5.87
CA ILE A 257 7.94 -8.24 5.28
C ILE A 257 8.85 -9.21 4.52
N PRO A 258 9.45 -10.25 5.14
CA PRO A 258 10.31 -11.17 4.41
C PRO A 258 9.58 -11.98 3.33
N LEU A 259 8.32 -12.35 3.53
CA LEU A 259 7.54 -13.11 2.53
C LEU A 259 7.39 -12.31 1.24
N VAL A 260 6.96 -11.06 1.33
CA VAL A 260 6.85 -10.18 0.16
C VAL A 260 8.21 -9.86 -0.44
N GLU A 261 9.24 -9.67 0.37
CA GLU A 261 10.61 -9.40 -0.11
C GLU A 261 11.17 -10.57 -0.93
N ILE A 262 10.89 -11.82 -0.54
CA ILE A 262 11.28 -13.02 -1.30
C ILE A 262 10.63 -12.99 -2.70
N VAL A 263 9.33 -12.72 -2.81
CA VAL A 263 8.65 -12.64 -4.11
C VAL A 263 9.25 -11.53 -4.97
N LYS A 264 9.43 -10.34 -4.42
CA LYS A 264 10.08 -9.21 -5.11
C LYS A 264 11.51 -9.55 -5.56
N ALA A 265 12.26 -10.31 -4.77
CA ALA A 265 13.61 -10.74 -5.14
C ALA A 265 13.57 -11.69 -6.33
N ILE A 266 12.63 -12.62 -6.38
CA ILE A 266 12.42 -13.53 -7.51
C ILE A 266 12.02 -12.73 -8.76
N GLU A 267 11.11 -11.78 -8.65
CA GLU A 267 10.69 -10.93 -9.77
C GLU A 267 11.87 -10.14 -10.35
N ARG A 268 12.67 -9.50 -9.50
CA ARG A 268 13.88 -8.79 -9.90
C ARG A 268 14.86 -9.70 -10.64
N ALA A 269 15.05 -10.93 -10.17
CA ALA A 269 15.92 -11.91 -10.81
C ALA A 269 15.39 -12.34 -12.20
N VAL A 270 14.08 -12.55 -12.33
CA VAL A 270 13.42 -12.89 -13.60
C VAL A 270 13.57 -11.75 -14.62
N ILE A 271 13.29 -10.50 -14.20
CA ILE A 271 13.41 -9.32 -15.05
C ILE A 271 14.88 -9.15 -15.55
N LYS A 272 15.86 -9.28 -14.64
CA LYS A 272 17.28 -9.19 -14.98
C LYS A 272 17.71 -10.27 -15.98
N ASN A 273 17.22 -11.50 -15.84
CA ASN A 273 17.53 -12.60 -16.76
C ASN A 273 16.90 -12.39 -18.15
N LYS A 274 15.67 -11.85 -18.22
CA LYS A 274 15.04 -11.50 -19.50
C LYS A 274 15.80 -10.40 -20.24
N ALA A 275 16.22 -9.34 -19.52
CA ALA A 275 17.03 -8.27 -20.10
C ALA A 275 18.37 -8.76 -20.66
N LYS A 276 19.07 -9.65 -19.95
CA LYS A 276 20.32 -10.26 -20.44
C LYS A 276 20.12 -11.10 -21.71
N LYS A 277 19.00 -11.82 -21.83
CA LYS A 277 18.70 -12.62 -23.04
C LYS A 277 18.34 -11.73 -24.24
N GLN A 278 17.81 -10.54 -24.04
CA GLN A 278 17.53 -9.59 -25.13
C GLN A 278 18.76 -8.87 -25.63
N THR A 279 19.75 -8.60 -24.77
CA THR A 279 21.06 -7.99 -25.16
C THR A 279 22.03 -9.00 -25.80
N ALA A 280 21.78 -10.29 -25.67
CA ALA A 280 22.60 -11.36 -26.22
C ALA A 280 22.09 -11.88 -27.60
N LYS A 281 20.97 -11.34 -28.07
CA LYS A 281 20.45 -11.51 -29.45
C LYS A 281 20.67 -10.26 -30.28
#